data_9ed62e5bc901547ac965662358fab317
#
_entry.id   9ed62e5bc901547ac965662358fab317
#
_cell.length_a   1.000
_cell.length_b   1.000
_cell.length_c   1.000
_cell.angle_alpha   90.00
_cell.angle_beta   90.00
_cell.angle_gamma   90.00
#
_symmetry.space_group_name_H-M   'P 1'
#
loop_
_entity.id
_entity.type
_entity.pdbx_description
1 polymer ?
#
loop_
_entity_poly.entity_id
_entity_poly.type
_entity_poly.pdbx_seq_one_letter_code
_entity_poly.pdbx_strand_id
1 'polypeptide(L)'
;MENLTHRIYNKRSFLYTHQNAKSNYIHHLPLGSQLSIQKVRDNWAQVYLPDILKNRIAYVPSNHIIVSSSKVKDWVQVAEQLLNTPYKWGGRDTIGLDCSALLQLSYQTYGENIPRNTSDQIKIQKKNIPHINQLERGCVVFWKGHVGIMVDKLNCIHANAFHMKTVIEPLHNVIFRNKEKYQIIKMMNFN
;
A
#
# COMPACT_ATOMS: atom_id res chain seq x y z
N MET A 1 -10.27 -20.20 14.37
CA MET A 1 -9.68 -19.22 13.43
C MET A 1 -8.57 -18.50 14.18
N GLU A 2 -7.36 -18.49 13.62
CA GLU A 2 -6.24 -17.76 14.22
C GLU A 2 -6.53 -16.26 14.19
N ASN A 3 -6.27 -15.59 15.30
CA ASN A 3 -6.49 -14.15 15.39
C ASN A 3 -5.31 -13.43 14.76
N LEU A 4 -5.52 -12.83 13.59
CA LEU A 4 -4.52 -12.03 12.88
C LEU A 4 -4.34 -10.68 13.59
N THR A 5 -3.31 -10.57 14.41
CA THR A 5 -3.11 -9.45 15.33
C THR A 5 -2.30 -8.31 14.75
N HIS A 6 -1.42 -8.60 13.78
CA HIS A 6 -0.48 -7.63 13.20
C HIS A 6 -0.45 -7.73 11.68
N ARG A 7 0.12 -6.69 11.04
CA ARG A 7 0.41 -6.66 9.61
C ARG A 7 1.81 -6.11 9.34
N ILE A 8 2.40 -6.52 8.22
CA ILE A 8 3.65 -5.95 7.73
C ILE A 8 3.40 -4.49 7.32
N TYR A 9 4.20 -3.58 7.85
CA TYR A 9 4.17 -2.15 7.58
C TYR A 9 5.28 -1.71 6.62
N ASN A 10 6.43 -2.37 6.68
CA ASN A 10 7.52 -2.13 5.75
C ASN A 10 7.15 -2.60 4.33
N LYS A 11 7.78 -2.02 3.32
CA LYS A 11 7.64 -2.42 1.92
C LYS A 11 7.72 -3.95 1.75
N ARG A 12 8.64 -4.58 2.48
CA ARG A 12 8.83 -6.04 2.53
C ARG A 12 9.52 -6.45 3.82
N SER A 13 9.25 -7.65 4.29
CA SER A 13 9.94 -8.30 5.39
C SER A 13 10.23 -9.76 5.05
N PHE A 14 10.92 -10.44 5.96
CA PHE A 14 11.21 -11.87 5.87
C PHE A 14 10.75 -12.58 7.13
N LEU A 15 10.34 -13.82 6.95
CA LEU A 15 9.98 -14.73 8.01
C LEU A 15 11.18 -15.63 8.31
N TYR A 16 11.85 -15.39 9.42
CA TYR A 16 13.09 -16.07 9.80
C TYR A 16 12.83 -17.31 10.65
N THR A 17 13.73 -18.30 10.56
CA THR A 17 13.66 -19.52 11.39
C THR A 17 14.08 -19.26 12.86
N HIS A 18 14.88 -18.24 13.11
CA HIS A 18 15.37 -17.86 14.43
C HIS A 18 15.42 -16.33 14.59
N GLN A 19 15.52 -15.86 15.82
CA GLN A 19 15.70 -14.43 16.17
C GLN A 19 17.12 -13.93 15.82
N ASN A 20 17.50 -14.14 14.57
CA ASN A 20 18.84 -13.79 14.08
C ASN A 20 18.77 -13.43 12.60
N ALA A 21 19.25 -12.25 12.24
CA ALA A 21 19.27 -11.76 10.86
C ALA A 21 20.12 -12.61 9.90
N LYS A 22 21.02 -13.45 10.42
CA LYS A 22 21.83 -14.39 9.63
C LYS A 22 21.21 -15.79 9.53
N SER A 23 20.07 -16.03 10.18
CA SER A 23 19.37 -17.32 10.07
C SER A 23 18.70 -17.45 8.70
N ASN A 24 18.38 -18.68 8.33
CA ASN A 24 17.58 -18.94 7.14
C ASN A 24 16.21 -18.26 7.26
N TYR A 25 15.65 -17.80 6.14
CA TYR A 25 14.29 -17.35 6.07
C TYR A 25 13.39 -18.39 5.39
N ILE A 26 12.14 -18.47 5.83
CA ILE A 26 11.13 -19.41 5.32
C ILE A 26 10.44 -18.80 4.10
N HIS A 27 10.08 -17.51 4.21
CA HIS A 27 9.32 -16.80 3.19
C HIS A 27 9.53 -15.29 3.28
N HIS A 28 9.30 -14.57 2.19
CA HIS A 28 9.21 -13.12 2.21
C HIS A 28 7.76 -12.67 2.41
N LEU A 29 7.58 -11.56 3.07
CA LEU A 29 6.29 -10.99 3.41
C LEU A 29 6.16 -9.59 2.79
N PRO A 30 5.27 -9.39 1.81
CA PRO A 30 5.01 -8.06 1.27
C PRO A 30 4.23 -7.18 2.25
N LEU A 31 4.22 -5.87 2.00
CA LEU A 31 3.40 -4.88 2.70
C LEU A 31 1.95 -5.35 2.82
N GLY A 32 1.38 -5.22 4.01
CA GLY A 32 0.00 -5.60 4.31
C GLY A 32 -0.21 -7.09 4.61
N SER A 33 0.83 -7.94 4.54
CA SER A 33 0.72 -9.35 4.98
C SER A 33 0.30 -9.40 6.44
N GLN A 34 -0.76 -10.17 6.73
CA GLN A 34 -1.31 -10.30 8.07
C GLN A 34 -0.66 -11.47 8.82
N LEU A 35 -0.39 -11.27 10.10
CA LEU A 35 0.34 -12.20 10.95
C LEU A 35 -0.38 -12.43 12.28
N SER A 36 -0.32 -13.66 12.77
CA SER A 36 -0.66 -14.02 14.15
C SER A 36 0.61 -13.91 15.01
N ILE A 37 0.76 -12.81 15.74
CA ILE A 37 1.89 -12.59 16.62
C ILE A 37 1.56 -13.11 18.02
N GLN A 38 2.39 -14.02 18.54
CA GLN A 38 2.25 -14.58 19.88
C GLN A 38 2.99 -13.74 20.93
N LYS A 39 4.17 -13.24 20.58
CA LYS A 39 5.03 -12.52 21.51
C LYS A 39 5.95 -11.56 20.77
N VAL A 40 6.15 -10.40 21.35
CA VAL A 40 7.21 -9.46 20.93
C VAL A 40 8.24 -9.39 22.05
N ARG A 41 9.50 -9.61 21.71
CA ARG A 41 10.64 -9.49 22.63
C ARG A 41 11.79 -8.83 21.89
N ASP A 42 12.31 -7.77 22.46
CA ASP A 42 13.39 -6.97 21.87
C ASP A 42 13.10 -6.56 20.43
N ASN A 43 13.96 -6.88 19.50
CA ASN A 43 13.83 -6.54 18.08
C ASN A 43 13.07 -7.59 17.25
N TRP A 44 12.44 -8.60 17.87
CA TRP A 44 11.80 -9.71 17.19
C TRP A 44 10.38 -9.97 17.67
N ALA A 45 9.52 -10.30 16.72
CA ALA A 45 8.17 -10.80 16.98
C ALA A 45 8.08 -12.27 16.55
N GLN A 46 7.54 -13.08 17.46
CA GLN A 46 7.26 -14.49 17.23
C GLN A 46 5.94 -14.65 16.49
N VAL A 47 6.00 -15.26 15.31
CA VAL A 47 4.86 -15.51 14.44
C VAL A 47 4.41 -16.94 14.59
N TYR A 48 3.11 -17.15 14.82
CA TYR A 48 2.51 -18.46 14.69
C TYR A 48 2.23 -18.79 13.24
N LEU A 49 2.66 -19.98 12.80
CA LEU A 49 2.44 -20.49 11.45
C LEU A 49 1.34 -21.53 11.43
N PRO A 50 0.47 -21.57 10.39
CA PRO A 50 -0.53 -22.62 10.26
C PRO A 50 0.11 -24.00 10.12
N ASP A 51 -0.64 -25.05 10.52
CA ASP A 51 -0.17 -26.44 10.59
C ASP A 51 0.40 -27.05 9.29
N ILE A 52 0.10 -26.42 8.15
CA ILE A 52 0.66 -26.81 6.84
C ILE A 52 2.19 -26.65 6.79
N LEU A 53 2.74 -25.74 7.58
CA LEU A 53 4.17 -25.52 7.71
C LEU A 53 4.66 -26.27 8.95
N LYS A 54 5.49 -27.29 8.77
CA LYS A 54 6.00 -28.18 9.84
C LYS A 54 6.63 -27.46 11.04
N ASN A 55 7.10 -26.22 10.86
CA ASN A 55 7.59 -25.36 11.94
C ASN A 55 6.49 -24.38 12.30
N ARG A 56 5.90 -24.55 13.45
CA ARG A 56 4.79 -23.73 13.95
C ARG A 56 5.18 -22.33 14.40
N ILE A 57 6.46 -22.01 14.44
CA ILE A 57 7.00 -20.76 14.96
C ILE A 57 8.05 -20.22 13.98
N ALA A 58 7.92 -18.95 13.67
CA ALA A 58 8.92 -18.18 12.94
C ALA A 58 9.06 -16.78 13.54
N TYR A 59 9.94 -15.98 13.01
CA TYR A 59 10.26 -14.67 13.56
C TYR A 59 10.28 -13.61 12.48
N VAL A 60 9.83 -12.41 12.84
CA VAL A 60 9.89 -11.21 12.00
C VAL A 60 10.48 -10.06 12.83
N PRO A 61 11.26 -9.14 12.24
CA PRO A 61 11.70 -7.96 12.96
C PRO A 61 10.51 -7.15 13.50
N SER A 62 10.54 -6.80 14.79
CA SER A 62 9.40 -6.13 15.45
C SER A 62 9.10 -4.74 14.87
N ASN A 63 10.12 -4.04 14.37
CA ASN A 63 9.99 -2.74 13.69
C ASN A 63 9.42 -2.84 12.26
N HIS A 64 9.19 -4.05 11.72
CA HIS A 64 8.56 -4.26 10.41
C HIS A 64 7.05 -4.47 10.49
N ILE A 65 6.49 -4.54 11.69
CA ILE A 65 5.07 -4.84 11.92
C ILE A 65 4.37 -3.73 12.70
N ILE A 66 3.07 -3.64 12.51
CA ILE A 66 2.17 -2.83 13.35
C ILE A 66 0.94 -3.65 13.72
N VAL A 67 0.31 -3.31 14.83
CA VAL A 67 -0.96 -3.92 15.25
C VAL A 67 -2.04 -3.69 14.17
N SER A 68 -2.82 -4.71 13.83
CA SER A 68 -3.81 -4.64 12.74
C SER A 68 -4.88 -3.57 12.96
N SER A 69 -5.22 -3.27 14.21
CA SER A 69 -6.17 -2.20 14.55
C SER A 69 -5.56 -0.79 14.59
N SER A 70 -4.24 -0.66 14.51
CA SER A 70 -3.57 0.64 14.53
C SER A 70 -3.78 1.39 13.22
N LYS A 71 -4.03 2.69 13.31
CA LYS A 71 -4.05 3.60 12.17
C LYS A 71 -2.71 4.33 12.08
N VAL A 72 -2.14 4.41 10.90
CA VAL A 72 -0.98 5.27 10.64
C VAL A 72 -1.45 6.72 10.52
N LYS A 73 -0.65 7.67 10.98
CA LYS A 73 -1.01 9.10 10.90
C LYS A 73 -1.08 9.60 9.45
N ASP A 74 -0.16 9.13 8.63
CA ASP A 74 -0.03 9.54 7.23
C ASP A 74 0.05 8.29 6.34
N TRP A 75 -1.07 7.91 5.77
CA TRP A 75 -1.15 6.75 4.89
C TRP A 75 -0.47 6.99 3.53
N VAL A 76 -0.31 8.25 3.11
CA VAL A 76 0.40 8.59 1.87
C VAL A 76 1.88 8.24 1.97
N GLN A 77 2.48 8.34 3.16
CA GLN A 77 3.85 7.89 3.39
C GLN A 77 4.05 6.40 3.05
N VAL A 78 3.00 5.60 3.21
CA VAL A 78 3.05 4.18 2.80
C VAL A 78 3.08 4.04 1.28
N ALA A 79 2.34 4.88 0.55
CA ALA A 79 2.44 4.93 -0.91
C ALA A 79 3.85 5.33 -1.36
N GLU A 80 4.47 6.29 -0.68
CA GLU A 80 5.84 6.74 -0.96
C GLU A 80 6.89 5.62 -0.75
N GLN A 81 6.68 4.71 0.21
CA GLN A 81 7.54 3.52 0.34
C GLN A 81 7.52 2.62 -0.91
N LEU A 82 6.44 2.66 -1.69
CA LEU A 82 6.28 1.87 -2.91
C LEU A 82 6.86 2.57 -4.17
N LEU A 83 7.49 3.73 -4.00
CA LEU A 83 8.18 4.44 -5.09
C LEU A 83 9.17 3.49 -5.79
N ASN A 84 9.28 3.62 -7.13
CA ASN A 84 10.08 2.78 -8.01
C ASN A 84 9.69 1.29 -8.05
N THR A 85 8.60 0.86 -7.43
CA THR A 85 8.07 -0.49 -7.64
C THR A 85 7.64 -0.66 -9.10
N PRO A 86 8.05 -1.74 -9.80
CA PRO A 86 7.66 -1.97 -11.18
C PRO A 86 6.13 -1.96 -11.37
N TYR A 87 5.68 -1.41 -12.49
CA TYR A 87 4.27 -1.52 -12.86
C TYR A 87 3.97 -2.92 -13.38
N LYS A 88 2.91 -3.51 -12.84
CA LYS A 88 2.37 -4.79 -13.33
C LYS A 88 0.85 -4.73 -13.26
N TRP A 89 0.19 -4.82 -14.40
CA TRP A 89 -1.27 -4.91 -14.45
C TRP A 89 -1.79 -6.09 -13.62
N GLY A 90 -2.74 -5.84 -12.73
CA GLY A 90 -3.26 -6.83 -11.79
C GLY A 90 -2.32 -7.16 -10.62
N GLY A 91 -1.10 -6.61 -10.60
CA GLY A 91 -0.14 -6.81 -9.51
C GLY A 91 -0.59 -6.12 -8.22
N ARG A 92 -0.23 -6.72 -7.08
CA ARG A 92 -0.53 -6.21 -5.73
C ARG A 92 0.59 -6.56 -4.76
N ASP A 93 1.82 -6.45 -5.20
CA ASP A 93 3.03 -6.75 -4.43
C ASP A 93 4.14 -5.75 -4.78
N THR A 94 5.17 -5.73 -3.96
CA THR A 94 6.40 -4.94 -4.16
C THR A 94 7.31 -5.47 -5.28
N ILE A 95 7.00 -6.62 -5.87
CA ILE A 95 7.60 -7.11 -7.12
C ILE A 95 6.95 -6.41 -8.32
N GLY A 96 5.68 -6.08 -8.20
CA GLY A 96 4.94 -5.32 -9.20
C GLY A 96 3.52 -5.01 -8.75
N LEU A 97 3.05 -3.80 -8.99
CA LEU A 97 1.71 -3.36 -8.64
C LEU A 97 1.13 -2.42 -9.71
N ASP A 98 -0.20 -2.31 -9.73
CA ASP A 98 -0.91 -1.33 -10.54
C ASP A 98 -1.40 -0.13 -9.72
N CYS A 99 -2.03 0.84 -10.40
CA CYS A 99 -2.46 2.09 -9.77
C CYS A 99 -3.48 1.89 -8.64
N SER A 100 -4.45 1.00 -8.83
CA SER A 100 -5.47 0.73 -7.81
C SER A 100 -4.93 -0.10 -6.65
N ALA A 101 -3.94 -0.97 -6.89
CA ALA A 101 -3.24 -1.68 -5.83
C ALA A 101 -2.38 -0.74 -4.99
N LEU A 102 -1.74 0.26 -5.60
CA LEU A 102 -1.00 1.30 -4.86
C LEU A 102 -1.92 1.99 -3.86
N LEU A 103 -3.08 2.49 -4.31
CA LEU A 103 -4.06 3.10 -3.43
C LEU A 103 -4.57 2.12 -2.36
N GLN A 104 -4.95 0.90 -2.76
CA GLN A 104 -5.50 -0.10 -1.86
C GLN A 104 -4.53 -0.46 -0.73
N LEU A 105 -3.29 -0.84 -1.06
CA LEU A 105 -2.28 -1.25 -0.08
C LEU A 105 -1.94 -0.11 0.88
N SER A 106 -1.77 1.11 0.35
CA SER A 106 -1.43 2.26 1.17
C SER A 106 -2.56 2.63 2.12
N TYR A 107 -3.81 2.62 1.64
CA TYR A 107 -4.95 2.99 2.45
C TYR A 107 -5.36 1.90 3.46
N GLN A 108 -5.11 0.63 3.17
CA GLN A 108 -5.30 -0.46 4.14
C GLN A 108 -4.46 -0.28 5.41
N THR A 109 -3.30 0.38 5.32
CA THR A 109 -2.49 0.69 6.50
C THR A 109 -3.12 1.75 7.38
N TYR A 110 -4.04 2.55 6.85
CA TYR A 110 -4.90 3.45 7.63
C TYR A 110 -6.00 2.71 8.40
N GLY A 111 -6.16 1.40 8.17
CA GLY A 111 -7.14 0.56 8.85
C GLY A 111 -8.49 0.45 8.14
N GLU A 112 -8.61 0.97 6.93
CA GLU A 112 -9.83 0.90 6.13
C GLU A 112 -9.62 0.06 4.87
N ASN A 113 -10.52 -0.89 4.63
CA ASN A 113 -10.51 -1.69 3.42
C ASN A 113 -11.24 -0.95 2.30
N ILE A 114 -10.61 -0.93 1.12
CA ILE A 114 -11.21 -0.39 -0.10
C ILE A 114 -11.16 -1.43 -1.22
N PRO A 115 -12.05 -1.33 -2.22
CA PRO A 115 -12.09 -2.25 -3.34
C PRO A 115 -10.76 -2.34 -4.09
N ARG A 116 -10.58 -3.45 -4.82
CA ARG A 116 -9.36 -3.70 -5.60
C ARG A 116 -9.27 -2.85 -6.86
N ASN A 117 -10.40 -2.65 -7.56
CA ASN A 117 -10.41 -2.04 -8.87
C ASN A 117 -10.77 -0.56 -8.81
N THR A 118 -10.17 0.25 -9.68
CA THR A 118 -10.43 1.69 -9.81
C THR A 118 -11.91 2.00 -10.03
N SER A 119 -12.62 1.16 -10.82
CA SER A 119 -14.06 1.29 -11.09
C SER A 119 -14.95 1.20 -9.85
N ASP A 120 -14.48 0.54 -8.81
CA ASP A 120 -15.18 0.40 -7.54
C ASP A 120 -14.65 1.38 -6.50
N GLN A 121 -13.36 1.69 -6.54
CA GLN A 121 -12.73 2.70 -5.68
C GLN A 121 -13.36 4.09 -5.88
N ILE A 122 -13.69 4.46 -7.11
CA ILE A 122 -14.34 5.75 -7.45
C ILE A 122 -15.74 5.88 -6.85
N LYS A 123 -16.40 4.76 -6.50
CA LYS A 123 -17.75 4.73 -5.89
C LYS A 123 -17.75 4.92 -4.38
N ILE A 124 -16.58 4.87 -3.75
CA ILE A 124 -16.46 5.05 -2.29
C ILE A 124 -17.00 6.43 -1.91
N GLN A 125 -17.72 6.47 -0.80
CA GLN A 125 -18.24 7.72 -0.25
C GLN A 125 -17.15 8.42 0.58
N LYS A 126 -16.46 9.37 -0.05
CA LYS A 126 -15.51 10.29 0.57
C LYS A 126 -15.86 11.71 0.14
N LYS A 127 -15.35 12.70 0.87
CA LYS A 127 -15.59 14.12 0.57
C LYS A 127 -15.11 14.45 -0.84
N ASN A 128 -16.03 14.88 -1.69
CA ASN A 128 -15.70 15.30 -3.05
C ASN A 128 -14.92 16.63 -3.04
N ILE A 129 -13.93 16.74 -3.92
CA ILE A 129 -13.13 17.93 -4.16
C ILE A 129 -13.55 18.51 -5.52
N PRO A 130 -14.27 19.64 -5.54
CA PRO A 130 -14.82 20.19 -6.79
C PRO A 130 -13.78 20.86 -7.69
N HIS A 131 -12.69 21.39 -7.11
CA HIS A 131 -11.70 22.18 -7.84
C HIS A 131 -10.29 21.66 -7.60
N ILE A 132 -9.47 21.62 -8.66
CA ILE A 132 -8.10 21.12 -8.64
C ILE A 132 -7.19 21.93 -7.69
N ASN A 133 -7.45 23.21 -7.50
CA ASN A 133 -6.70 24.07 -6.57
C ASN A 133 -6.95 23.76 -5.09
N GLN A 134 -7.92 22.89 -4.78
CA GLN A 134 -8.24 22.43 -3.43
C GLN A 134 -7.57 21.08 -3.11
N LEU A 135 -6.82 20.53 -4.08
CA LEU A 135 -6.07 19.30 -3.85
C LEU A 135 -4.95 19.52 -2.84
N GLU A 136 -4.82 18.54 -1.96
CA GLU A 136 -3.79 18.51 -0.92
C GLU A 136 -3.33 17.06 -0.69
N ARG A 137 -2.31 16.86 0.14
CA ARG A 137 -1.83 15.53 0.50
C ARG A 137 -2.98 14.65 1.00
N GLY A 138 -3.08 13.41 0.44
CA GLY A 138 -4.13 12.46 0.75
C GLY A 138 -5.39 12.60 -0.10
N CYS A 139 -5.50 13.62 -0.95
CA CYS A 139 -6.50 13.62 -2.01
C CYS A 139 -6.18 12.57 -3.08
N VAL A 140 -7.23 12.00 -3.64
CA VAL A 140 -7.14 10.96 -4.68
C VAL A 140 -7.83 11.47 -5.93
N VAL A 141 -7.14 11.34 -7.07
CA VAL A 141 -7.62 11.77 -8.38
C VAL A 141 -7.90 10.55 -9.23
N PHE A 142 -9.08 10.50 -9.82
CA PHE A 142 -9.55 9.39 -10.66
C PHE A 142 -9.71 9.81 -12.11
N TRP A 143 -9.21 8.99 -13.00
CA TRP A 143 -9.44 9.02 -14.45
C TRP A 143 -10.10 7.71 -14.89
N LYS A 144 -10.51 7.60 -16.14
CA LYS A 144 -11.01 6.34 -16.69
C LYS A 144 -9.92 5.26 -16.63
N GLY A 145 -10.12 4.27 -15.75
CA GLY A 145 -9.18 3.15 -15.59
C GLY A 145 -7.87 3.49 -14.89
N HIS A 146 -7.76 4.68 -14.26
CA HIS A 146 -6.54 5.09 -13.57
C HIS A 146 -6.83 5.87 -12.29
N VAL A 147 -5.87 5.83 -11.34
CA VAL A 147 -5.93 6.56 -10.08
C VAL A 147 -4.54 7.03 -9.64
N GLY A 148 -4.48 8.22 -9.04
CA GLY A 148 -3.29 8.79 -8.43
C GLY A 148 -3.60 9.37 -7.06
N ILE A 149 -2.59 9.43 -6.21
CA ILE A 149 -2.65 9.92 -4.82
C ILE A 149 -1.84 11.21 -4.75
N MET A 150 -2.39 12.29 -4.25
CA MET A 150 -1.65 13.54 -4.06
C MET A 150 -0.67 13.39 -2.90
N VAL A 151 0.60 13.64 -3.15
CA VAL A 151 1.64 13.70 -2.10
C VAL A 151 1.80 15.11 -1.53
N ASP A 152 1.42 16.11 -2.31
CA ASP A 152 1.27 17.51 -1.92
C ASP A 152 0.23 18.20 -2.84
N LYS A 153 0.19 19.52 -2.86
CA LYS A 153 -0.76 20.30 -3.69
C LYS A 153 -0.49 20.20 -5.20
N LEU A 154 0.70 19.81 -5.61
CA LEU A 154 1.16 19.87 -7.00
C LEU A 154 1.49 18.50 -7.60
N ASN A 155 1.97 17.58 -6.75
CA ASN A 155 2.51 16.30 -7.18
C ASN A 155 1.62 15.14 -6.78
N CYS A 156 1.56 14.14 -7.64
CA CYS A 156 0.88 12.88 -7.32
C CYS A 156 1.82 11.68 -7.45
N ILE A 157 1.62 10.68 -6.61
CA ILE A 157 2.21 9.36 -6.73
C ILE A 157 1.22 8.42 -7.41
N HIS A 158 1.68 7.72 -8.43
CA HIS A 158 0.88 6.71 -9.12
C HIS A 158 1.76 5.63 -9.78
N ALA A 159 1.23 4.42 -9.90
CA ALA A 159 1.84 3.35 -10.68
C ALA A 159 1.22 3.36 -12.08
N ASN A 160 2.03 3.44 -13.12
CA ASN A 160 1.52 3.60 -14.48
C ASN A 160 2.38 2.89 -15.54
N ALA A 161 1.75 2.55 -16.66
CA ALA A 161 2.39 1.87 -17.78
C ALA A 161 3.32 2.80 -18.60
N PHE A 162 3.16 4.12 -18.50
CA PHE A 162 4.03 5.07 -19.22
C PHE A 162 5.46 5.02 -18.68
N HIS A 163 5.63 5.05 -17.35
CA HIS A 163 6.92 4.94 -16.69
C HIS A 163 7.32 3.50 -16.37
N MET A 164 6.40 2.52 -16.53
CA MET A 164 6.55 1.12 -16.14
C MET A 164 6.92 0.94 -14.67
N LYS A 165 6.55 1.88 -13.82
CA LYS A 165 6.80 1.87 -12.36
C LYS A 165 5.92 2.86 -11.61
N THR A 166 6.00 2.82 -10.28
CA THR A 166 5.46 3.86 -9.40
C THR A 166 6.37 5.07 -9.40
N VAL A 167 5.82 6.25 -9.67
CA VAL A 167 6.53 7.53 -9.73
C VAL A 167 5.78 8.62 -8.97
N ILE A 168 6.51 9.63 -8.53
CA ILE A 168 5.96 10.93 -8.16
C ILE A 168 6.25 11.90 -9.30
N GLU A 169 5.22 12.55 -9.80
CA GLU A 169 5.35 13.58 -10.84
C GLU A 169 4.30 14.68 -10.65
N PRO A 170 4.55 15.87 -11.23
CA PRO A 170 3.56 16.94 -11.22
C PRO A 170 2.23 16.50 -11.84
N LEU A 171 1.12 16.75 -11.13
CA LEU A 171 -0.22 16.36 -11.58
C LEU A 171 -0.54 16.91 -12.98
N HIS A 172 -0.07 18.13 -13.31
CA HIS A 172 -0.29 18.73 -14.63
C HIS A 172 0.33 17.90 -15.77
N ASN A 173 1.48 17.22 -15.54
CA ASN A 173 2.07 16.34 -16.53
C ASN A 173 1.18 15.12 -16.81
N VAL A 174 0.56 14.56 -15.76
CA VAL A 174 -0.38 13.44 -15.91
C VAL A 174 -1.60 13.87 -16.68
N ILE A 175 -2.17 15.05 -16.36
CA ILE A 175 -3.32 15.63 -17.06
C ILE A 175 -2.98 15.89 -18.54
N PHE A 176 -1.86 16.54 -18.80
CA PHE A 176 -1.43 16.88 -20.17
C PHE A 176 -1.23 15.64 -21.04
N ARG A 177 -0.55 14.62 -20.51
CA ARG A 177 -0.31 13.34 -21.20
C ARG A 177 -1.60 12.62 -21.56
N ASN A 178 -2.63 12.77 -20.73
CA ASN A 178 -3.91 12.09 -20.88
C ASN A 178 -5.02 12.96 -21.48
N LYS A 179 -4.72 14.21 -21.87
CA LYS A 179 -5.71 15.25 -22.25
C LYS A 179 -6.72 14.80 -23.30
N GLU A 180 -6.29 13.98 -24.25
CA GLU A 180 -7.16 13.49 -25.33
C GLU A 180 -7.94 12.21 -24.95
N LYS A 181 -7.46 11.44 -23.97
CA LYS A 181 -8.01 10.12 -23.65
C LYS A 181 -8.72 10.05 -22.29
N TYR A 182 -8.25 10.82 -21.31
CA TYR A 182 -8.69 10.65 -19.92
C TYR A 182 -8.82 11.98 -19.19
N GLN A 183 -10.04 12.50 -19.17
CA GLN A 183 -10.37 13.61 -18.28
C GLN A 183 -10.45 13.12 -16.83
N ILE A 184 -10.14 14.00 -15.87
CA ILE A 184 -10.42 13.73 -14.46
C ILE A 184 -11.93 13.50 -14.30
N ILE A 185 -12.29 12.35 -13.73
CA ILE A 185 -13.67 11.98 -13.48
C ILE A 185 -14.10 12.42 -12.09
N LYS A 186 -13.22 12.26 -11.10
CA LYS A 186 -13.52 12.55 -9.70
C LYS A 186 -12.25 12.85 -8.91
N MET A 187 -12.38 13.73 -7.95
CA MET A 187 -11.35 14.03 -6.96
C MET A 187 -11.99 13.90 -5.57
N MET A 188 -11.33 13.21 -4.65
CA MET A 188 -11.86 12.95 -3.32
C MET A 188 -10.78 13.11 -2.25
N ASN A 189 -11.15 13.60 -1.07
CA ASN A 189 -10.28 13.61 0.08
C ASN A 189 -10.42 12.29 0.85
N PHE A 190 -9.31 11.59 1.05
CA PHE A 190 -9.21 10.31 1.76
C PHE A 190 -8.65 10.45 3.19
N ASN A 191 -8.33 11.68 3.62
CA ASN A 191 -7.93 11.95 5.01
C ASN A 191 -9.12 11.93 5.97
#